data_00449007c281043a6952a3af934ca346
#
_entry.id   00449007c281043a6952a3af934ca346
#
_cell.length_a   1.000
_cell.length_b   1.000
_cell.length_c   1.000
_cell.angle_alpha   90.00
_cell.angle_beta   90.00
_cell.angle_gamma   90.00
#
_symmetry.space_group_name_H-M   'P 1'
#
loop_
_entity.id
_entity.type
_entity.pdbx_description
1 polymer ?
#
loop_
_entity_poly.entity_id
_entity_poly.type
_entity_poly.pdbx_seq_one_letter_code
_entity_poly.pdbx_strand_id
1 'polypeptide(L)'
;KDEPASGAQLDYLIGAAEETRNQALACLAVLNTYKTVVVYDPADAVMIKRTYGEWGLTLTAAVVTYPAFLAERFAAAALTVPQTGGTLTYQDPFALARDLGETEEARKIVNAAGHTVEMLCNRKDTMWAGNILMSEWMPDVIARVAADRIINAKNVGADTIVCASVSEYASLKNAAPAG
;
A
#
# COMPACT_ATOMS: atom_id res chain seq x y z
N LYS A 1 -22.47 6.20 -0.56
CA LYS A 1 -22.46 5.08 0.37
C LYS A 1 -21.26 5.32 1.27
N ASP A 2 -21.49 5.49 2.55
CA ASP A 2 -20.44 5.87 3.48
C ASP A 2 -19.52 4.68 3.73
N GLU A 3 -18.25 4.83 3.38
CA GLU A 3 -17.22 3.86 3.67
C GLU A 3 -16.78 4.05 5.13
N PRO A 4 -16.81 3.01 5.97
CA PRO A 4 -16.41 3.16 7.36
C PRO A 4 -14.88 3.28 7.48
N ALA A 5 -14.41 4.13 8.39
CA ALA A 5 -12.99 4.22 8.70
C ALA A 5 -12.50 2.95 9.41
N SER A 6 -11.36 2.41 8.98
CA SER A 6 -10.77 1.21 9.59
C SER A 6 -10.15 1.45 10.98
N GLY A 7 -9.81 2.69 11.28
CA GLY A 7 -9.01 3.09 12.44
C GLY A 7 -7.50 3.12 12.18
N ALA A 8 -7.03 2.86 10.96
CA ALA A 8 -5.61 2.90 10.60
C ALA A 8 -5.06 4.33 10.41
N GLN A 9 -5.82 5.32 10.79
CA GLN A 9 -5.49 6.71 10.61
C GLN A 9 -4.60 7.24 11.75
N LEU A 10 -4.40 8.55 11.73
CA LEU A 10 -3.56 9.27 12.68
C LEU A 10 -3.92 8.98 14.14
N ASP A 11 -5.20 8.79 14.45
CA ASP A 11 -5.68 8.52 15.81
C ASP A 11 -4.98 7.32 16.47
N TYR A 12 -4.75 6.25 15.72
CA TYR A 12 -3.97 5.11 16.20
C TYR A 12 -2.51 5.48 16.45
N LEU A 13 -1.92 6.27 15.56
CA LEU A 13 -0.51 6.69 15.65
C LEU A 13 -0.26 7.64 16.83
N ILE A 14 -1.22 8.48 17.18
CA ILE A 14 -1.12 9.40 18.33
C ILE A 14 -1.58 8.79 19.65
N GLY A 15 -2.02 7.54 19.64
CA GLY A 15 -2.40 6.82 20.84
C GLY A 15 -3.86 7.02 21.30
N ALA A 16 -4.75 7.54 20.45
CA ALA A 16 -6.19 7.61 20.71
C ALA A 16 -6.84 6.20 20.59
N ALA A 17 -6.42 5.30 21.47
CA ALA A 17 -6.71 3.87 21.34
C ALA A 17 -8.20 3.53 21.48
N GLU A 18 -8.95 4.25 22.32
CA GLU A 18 -10.37 4.00 22.55
C GLU A 18 -11.19 4.44 21.33
N GLU A 19 -10.93 5.63 20.81
CA GLU A 19 -11.57 6.17 19.61
C GLU A 19 -11.28 5.29 18.40
N THR A 20 -10.04 4.87 18.24
CA THR A 20 -9.61 3.97 17.17
C THR A 20 -10.33 2.62 17.26
N ARG A 21 -10.49 2.07 18.49
CA ARG A 21 -11.21 0.83 18.71
C ARG A 21 -12.71 0.96 18.40
N ASN A 22 -13.32 2.09 18.74
CA ASN A 22 -14.72 2.36 18.42
C ASN A 22 -14.94 2.46 16.90
N GLN A 23 -14.05 3.11 16.18
CA GLN A 23 -14.05 3.13 14.71
C GLN A 23 -13.90 1.71 14.14
N ALA A 24 -12.96 0.93 14.65
CA ALA A 24 -12.74 -0.45 14.22
C ALA A 24 -13.98 -1.34 14.42
N LEU A 25 -14.70 -1.20 15.55
CA LEU A 25 -15.95 -1.92 15.80
C LEU A 25 -17.05 -1.53 14.80
N ALA A 26 -17.19 -0.25 14.51
CA ALA A 26 -18.15 0.22 13.52
C ALA A 26 -17.81 -0.28 12.11
N CYS A 27 -16.54 -0.24 11.75
CA CYS A 27 -16.02 -0.77 10.48
C CYS A 27 -16.29 -2.29 10.37
N LEU A 28 -15.93 -3.04 11.41
CA LEU A 28 -16.12 -4.49 11.47
C LEU A 28 -17.59 -4.90 11.25
N ALA A 29 -18.53 -4.17 11.86
CA ALA A 29 -19.95 -4.42 11.68
C ALA A 29 -20.39 -4.30 10.21
N VAL A 30 -19.82 -3.35 9.48
CA VAL A 30 -20.07 -3.19 8.03
C VAL A 30 -19.36 -4.28 7.23
N LEU A 31 -18.08 -4.54 7.49
CA LEU A 31 -17.29 -5.52 6.76
C LEU A 31 -17.90 -6.91 6.83
N ASN A 32 -18.41 -7.31 8.00
CA ASN A 32 -19.02 -8.63 8.23
C ASN A 32 -20.37 -8.81 7.52
N THR A 33 -20.92 -7.79 6.87
CA THR A 33 -22.09 -7.95 5.98
C THR A 33 -21.72 -8.49 4.59
N TYR A 34 -20.43 -8.53 4.26
CA TYR A 34 -19.90 -8.99 2.97
C TYR A 34 -19.20 -10.35 3.10
N LYS A 35 -19.18 -11.11 2.00
CA LYS A 35 -18.41 -12.36 1.92
C LYS A 35 -16.93 -12.08 1.67
N THR A 36 -16.64 -11.10 0.84
CA THR A 36 -15.29 -10.69 0.45
C THR A 36 -15.19 -9.18 0.47
N VAL A 37 -14.11 -8.68 1.03
CA VAL A 37 -13.76 -7.26 1.08
C VAL A 37 -12.40 -7.08 0.42
N VAL A 38 -12.33 -6.18 -0.55
CA VAL A 38 -11.06 -5.76 -1.16
C VAL A 38 -10.62 -4.46 -0.50
N VAL A 39 -9.46 -4.49 0.13
CA VAL A 39 -8.90 -3.32 0.82
C VAL A 39 -7.89 -2.64 -0.09
N TYR A 40 -8.13 -1.36 -0.36
CA TYR A 40 -7.31 -0.58 -1.27
C TYR A 40 -6.05 -0.03 -0.59
N ASP A 41 -6.19 0.58 0.58
CA ASP A 41 -5.07 1.19 1.30
C ASP A 41 -4.26 0.16 2.09
N PRO A 42 -2.92 0.16 1.97
CA PRO A 42 -2.05 -0.76 2.70
C PRO A 42 -2.14 -0.66 4.22
N ALA A 43 -2.32 0.53 4.79
CA ALA A 43 -2.44 0.70 6.23
C ALA A 43 -3.77 0.15 6.76
N ASP A 44 -4.86 0.37 6.02
CA ASP A 44 -6.16 -0.25 6.32
C ASP A 44 -6.09 -1.78 6.25
N ALA A 45 -5.34 -2.31 5.28
CA ALA A 45 -5.16 -3.76 5.16
C ALA A 45 -4.46 -4.35 6.38
N VAL A 46 -3.41 -3.71 6.90
CA VAL A 46 -2.74 -4.13 8.16
C VAL A 46 -3.70 -4.05 9.33
N MET A 47 -4.42 -2.93 9.46
CA MET A 47 -5.37 -2.72 10.54
C MET A 47 -6.43 -3.83 10.56
N ILE A 48 -7.06 -4.11 9.43
CA ILE A 48 -8.16 -5.08 9.32
C ILE A 48 -7.65 -6.52 9.41
N LYS A 49 -6.55 -6.87 8.74
CA LYS A 49 -6.07 -8.27 8.68
C LYS A 49 -5.28 -8.69 9.92
N ARG A 50 -4.61 -7.77 10.61
CA ARG A 50 -3.75 -8.06 11.77
C ARG A 50 -4.28 -7.47 13.06
N THR A 51 -4.39 -6.14 13.15
CA THR A 51 -4.66 -5.44 14.40
C THR A 51 -6.04 -5.76 14.97
N TYR A 52 -7.06 -5.93 14.12
CA TYR A 52 -8.37 -6.39 14.58
C TYR A 52 -8.30 -7.74 15.29
N GLY A 53 -7.54 -8.70 14.74
CA GLY A 53 -7.32 -9.99 15.38
C GLY A 53 -6.59 -9.88 16.72
N GLU A 54 -5.56 -9.04 16.81
CA GLU A 54 -4.83 -8.74 18.05
C GLU A 54 -5.74 -8.14 19.13
N TRP A 55 -6.75 -7.38 18.73
CA TRP A 55 -7.77 -6.81 19.64
C TRP A 55 -8.94 -7.76 19.93
N GLY A 56 -8.89 -8.98 19.44
CA GLY A 56 -9.98 -9.97 19.63
C GLY A 56 -11.24 -9.66 18.82
N LEU A 57 -11.14 -8.83 17.79
CA LEU A 57 -12.26 -8.54 16.88
C LEU A 57 -12.34 -9.65 15.82
N THR A 58 -13.52 -10.29 15.73
CA THR A 58 -13.72 -11.42 14.81
C THR A 58 -14.23 -10.94 13.45
N LEU A 59 -13.40 -11.07 12.44
CA LEU A 59 -13.76 -10.79 11.05
C LEU A 59 -14.25 -12.08 10.38
N THR A 60 -15.45 -12.05 9.81
CA THR A 60 -16.05 -13.18 9.08
C THR A 60 -15.90 -13.04 7.57
N ALA A 61 -15.71 -11.84 7.07
CA ALA A 61 -15.43 -11.58 5.66
C ALA A 61 -14.01 -12.03 5.28
N ALA A 62 -13.85 -12.59 4.09
CA ALA A 62 -12.53 -12.79 3.49
C ALA A 62 -11.95 -11.43 3.06
N VAL A 63 -10.79 -11.06 3.58
CA VAL A 63 -10.13 -9.78 3.27
C VAL A 63 -8.97 -9.99 2.34
N VAL A 64 -9.01 -9.34 1.19
CA VAL A 64 -8.02 -9.39 0.13
C VAL A 64 -7.45 -7.99 -0.09
N THR A 65 -6.14 -7.86 -0.19
CA THR A 65 -5.50 -6.60 -0.56
C THR A 65 -5.74 -6.29 -2.04
N TYR A 66 -5.72 -5.01 -2.40
CA TYR A 66 -5.96 -4.63 -3.79
C TYR A 66 -4.95 -5.25 -4.78
N PRO A 67 -3.63 -5.29 -4.49
CA PRO A 67 -2.67 -5.99 -5.35
C PRO A 67 -2.95 -7.49 -5.50
N ALA A 68 -3.31 -8.17 -4.42
CA ALA A 68 -3.65 -9.59 -4.45
C ALA A 68 -4.92 -9.85 -5.27
N PHE A 69 -5.94 -9.01 -5.12
CA PHE A 69 -7.16 -9.08 -5.91
C PHE A 69 -6.88 -8.91 -7.42
N LEU A 70 -6.07 -7.91 -7.79
CA LEU A 70 -5.68 -7.70 -9.19
C LEU A 70 -4.90 -8.89 -9.74
N ALA A 71 -3.96 -9.43 -8.97
CA ALA A 71 -3.18 -10.60 -9.37
C ALA A 71 -4.07 -11.84 -9.60
N GLU A 72 -5.07 -12.04 -8.76
CA GLU A 72 -6.06 -13.11 -8.92
C GLU A 72 -6.89 -12.92 -10.20
N ARG A 73 -7.36 -11.69 -10.46
CA ARG A 73 -8.12 -11.38 -11.68
C ARG A 73 -7.28 -11.56 -12.95
N PHE A 74 -6.01 -11.16 -12.91
CA PHE A 74 -5.07 -11.37 -14.00
C PHE A 74 -4.81 -12.86 -14.25
N ALA A 75 -4.56 -13.65 -13.22
CA ALA A 75 -4.36 -15.09 -13.33
C ALA A 75 -5.60 -15.82 -13.88
N ALA A 76 -6.79 -15.33 -13.58
CA ALA A 76 -8.05 -15.85 -14.12
C ALA A 76 -8.39 -15.32 -15.53
N ALA A 77 -7.49 -14.61 -16.19
CA ALA A 77 -7.70 -13.93 -17.47
C ALA A 77 -8.91 -12.96 -17.49
N ALA A 78 -9.36 -12.52 -16.31
CA ALA A 78 -10.44 -11.54 -16.16
C ALA A 78 -9.93 -10.07 -16.15
N LEU A 79 -8.60 -9.89 -16.23
CA LEU A 79 -7.93 -8.61 -16.34
C LEU A 79 -6.81 -8.73 -17.38
N THR A 80 -6.76 -7.78 -18.29
CA THR A 80 -5.65 -7.61 -19.24
C THR A 80 -4.80 -6.43 -18.81
N VAL A 81 -3.48 -6.61 -18.83
CA VAL A 81 -2.51 -5.56 -18.49
C VAL A 81 -1.91 -5.02 -19.80
N PRO A 82 -2.09 -3.73 -20.10
CA PRO A 82 -1.48 -3.14 -21.29
C PRO A 82 0.04 -3.09 -21.12
N GLN A 83 0.75 -3.29 -22.23
CA GLN A 83 2.20 -3.10 -22.25
C GLN A 83 2.53 -1.60 -22.12
N THR A 84 3.49 -1.29 -21.29
CA THR A 84 4.06 0.06 -21.16
C THR A 84 5.46 0.09 -21.78
N GLY A 85 5.85 1.23 -22.31
CA GLY A 85 7.24 1.45 -22.73
C GLY A 85 8.14 1.74 -21.51
N GLY A 86 9.45 1.52 -21.68
CA GLY A 86 10.45 1.83 -20.65
C GLY A 86 10.64 0.72 -19.62
N THR A 87 11.48 1.02 -18.65
CA THR A 87 11.85 0.11 -17.55
C THR A 87 11.08 0.46 -16.29
N LEU A 88 10.38 -0.50 -15.73
CA LEU A 88 9.54 -0.33 -14.54
C LEU A 88 10.28 -0.80 -13.29
N THR A 89 10.00 -0.16 -12.16
CA THR A 89 10.30 -0.71 -10.84
C THR A 89 9.09 -0.58 -9.94
N TYR A 90 8.97 -1.45 -8.95
CA TYR A 90 7.86 -1.44 -8.01
C TYR A 90 8.32 -0.94 -6.64
N GLN A 91 7.62 0.06 -6.11
CA GLN A 91 7.74 0.46 -4.71
C GLN A 91 6.86 -0.45 -3.87
N ASP A 92 7.47 -1.35 -3.12
CA ASP A 92 6.74 -2.16 -2.16
C ASP A 92 6.20 -1.28 -1.04
N PRO A 93 4.88 -1.20 -0.83
CA PRO A 93 4.33 -0.48 0.31
C PRO A 93 4.82 -1.11 1.61
N PHE A 94 5.36 -0.28 2.49
CA PHE A 94 5.93 -0.73 3.77
C PHE A 94 4.96 -1.64 4.55
N ALA A 95 3.70 -1.23 4.64
CA ALA A 95 2.66 -1.97 5.35
C ALA A 95 2.37 -3.35 4.73
N LEU A 96 2.32 -3.46 3.40
CA LEU A 96 2.09 -4.76 2.76
C LEU A 96 3.31 -5.67 2.89
N ALA A 97 4.50 -5.14 2.60
CA ALA A 97 5.71 -5.95 2.52
C ALA A 97 6.23 -6.39 3.89
N ARG A 98 6.28 -5.48 4.86
CA ARG A 98 6.84 -5.79 6.18
C ARG A 98 5.80 -6.33 7.16
N ASP A 99 4.61 -5.77 7.16
CA ASP A 99 3.59 -6.13 8.15
C ASP A 99 2.75 -7.33 7.72
N LEU A 100 2.47 -7.49 6.43
CA LEU A 100 1.67 -8.60 5.90
C LEU A 100 2.47 -9.62 5.09
N GLY A 101 3.75 -9.36 4.77
CA GLY A 101 4.59 -10.25 3.98
C GLY A 101 4.21 -10.34 2.50
N GLU A 102 3.39 -9.42 2.01
CA GLU A 102 2.91 -9.39 0.62
C GLU A 102 3.90 -8.64 -0.28
N THR A 103 4.66 -9.37 -1.07
CA THR A 103 5.69 -8.81 -1.97
C THR A 103 5.57 -9.26 -3.41
N GLU A 104 4.85 -10.33 -3.72
CA GLU A 104 4.84 -10.95 -5.04
C GLU A 104 3.58 -10.62 -5.86
N GLU A 105 2.49 -10.29 -5.22
CA GLU A 105 1.18 -10.12 -5.87
C GLU A 105 1.20 -8.99 -6.89
N ALA A 106 1.66 -7.80 -6.50
CA ALA A 106 1.77 -6.66 -7.41
C ALA A 106 2.77 -6.93 -8.55
N ARG A 107 3.85 -7.67 -8.28
CA ARG A 107 4.88 -7.99 -9.30
C ARG A 107 4.33 -8.80 -10.47
N LYS A 108 3.33 -9.66 -10.25
CA LYS A 108 2.67 -10.40 -11.33
C LYS A 108 2.06 -9.45 -12.36
N ILE A 109 1.49 -8.34 -11.89
CA ILE A 109 0.89 -7.31 -12.75
C ILE A 109 1.97 -6.44 -13.39
N VAL A 110 2.93 -5.97 -12.60
CA VAL A 110 3.99 -5.07 -13.07
C VAL A 110 4.87 -5.78 -14.13
N ASN A 111 5.22 -7.04 -13.90
CA ASN A 111 5.98 -7.85 -14.86
C ASN A 111 5.20 -8.12 -16.15
N ALA A 112 3.87 -8.22 -16.07
CA ALA A 112 3.03 -8.34 -17.26
C ALA A 112 2.92 -7.01 -18.04
N ALA A 113 3.17 -5.87 -17.40
CA ALA A 113 3.12 -4.56 -18.04
C ALA A 113 4.39 -4.20 -18.82
N GLY A 114 5.55 -4.80 -18.52
CA GLY A 114 6.80 -4.49 -19.23
C GLY A 114 8.06 -5.02 -18.55
N HIS A 115 9.20 -4.50 -19.00
CA HIS A 115 10.50 -4.84 -18.42
C HIS A 115 10.61 -4.27 -16.99
N THR A 116 10.99 -5.10 -16.03
CA THR A 116 11.08 -4.70 -14.61
C THR A 116 12.48 -4.88 -14.04
N VAL A 117 12.86 -3.97 -13.15
CA VAL A 117 14.10 -4.01 -12.37
C VAL A 117 13.78 -3.81 -10.89
N GLU A 118 14.61 -4.37 -10.01
CA GLU A 118 14.43 -4.22 -8.57
C GLU A 118 15.32 -3.12 -8.01
N MET A 119 14.73 -2.23 -7.24
CA MET A 119 15.48 -1.22 -6.47
C MET A 119 16.21 -1.84 -5.29
N LEU A 120 17.24 -1.14 -4.81
CA LEU A 120 17.83 -1.44 -3.50
C LEU A 120 16.78 -1.34 -2.39
N CYS A 121 16.88 -2.19 -1.40
CA CYS A 121 15.93 -2.25 -0.28
C CYS A 121 14.46 -2.30 -0.76
N ASN A 122 14.13 -3.38 -1.42
CA ASN A 122 12.78 -3.70 -1.89
C ASN A 122 12.28 -4.99 -1.20
N ARG A 123 11.07 -5.42 -1.51
CA ARG A 123 10.40 -6.57 -0.93
C ARG A 123 10.30 -6.44 0.59
N LYS A 124 10.60 -7.50 1.36
CA LYS A 124 10.56 -7.49 2.84
C LYS A 124 11.52 -6.46 3.49
N ASP A 125 12.55 -6.06 2.74
CA ASP A 125 13.53 -5.07 3.21
C ASP A 125 13.19 -3.65 2.71
N THR A 126 11.99 -3.45 2.17
CA THR A 126 11.57 -2.20 1.56
C THR A 126 11.79 -1.00 2.47
N MET A 127 12.27 0.09 1.86
CA MET A 127 12.29 1.41 2.48
C MET A 127 10.95 2.10 2.28
N TRP A 128 10.54 2.84 3.28
CA TRP A 128 9.37 3.70 3.20
C TRP A 128 9.59 4.83 2.18
N ALA A 129 8.60 5.14 1.38
CA ALA A 129 8.67 6.20 0.38
C ALA A 129 7.97 7.50 0.82
N GLY A 130 7.56 7.56 2.07
CA GLY A 130 6.90 8.72 2.66
C GLY A 130 5.41 8.50 2.94
N ASN A 131 4.82 9.48 3.61
CA ASN A 131 3.41 9.50 3.98
C ASN A 131 2.89 10.94 3.91
N ILE A 132 1.80 11.15 3.17
CA ILE A 132 1.27 12.49 2.94
C ILE A 132 0.75 13.15 4.23
N LEU A 133 0.20 12.39 5.17
CA LEU A 133 -0.25 12.93 6.44
C LEU A 133 0.92 13.40 7.29
N MET A 134 2.02 12.63 7.31
CA MET A 134 3.23 12.99 8.04
C MET A 134 3.95 14.20 7.45
N SER A 135 3.71 14.53 6.18
CA SER A 135 4.31 15.71 5.55
C SER A 135 3.86 17.04 6.16
N GLU A 136 2.72 17.05 6.85
CA GLU A 136 2.25 18.24 7.58
C GLU A 136 3.13 18.57 8.80
N TRP A 137 3.73 17.56 9.42
CA TRP A 137 4.58 17.76 10.62
C TRP A 137 6.07 17.65 10.34
N MET A 138 6.46 16.87 9.32
CA MET A 138 7.85 16.59 8.98
C MET A 138 8.11 16.70 7.47
N PRO A 139 7.81 17.85 6.83
CA PRO A 139 7.86 17.99 5.37
C PRO A 139 9.25 17.66 4.79
N ASP A 140 10.31 18.15 5.40
CA ASP A 140 11.68 17.96 4.91
C ASP A 140 12.12 16.48 4.99
N VAL A 141 11.71 15.77 6.06
CA VAL A 141 12.01 14.35 6.22
C VAL A 141 11.29 13.53 5.15
N ILE A 142 10.01 13.79 4.94
CA ILE A 142 9.20 13.09 3.93
C ILE A 142 9.73 13.35 2.53
N ALA A 143 10.05 14.60 2.21
CA ALA A 143 10.63 14.97 0.92
C ALA A 143 11.97 14.25 0.69
N ARG A 144 12.82 14.16 1.71
CA ARG A 144 14.11 13.47 1.64
C ARG A 144 13.94 11.96 1.41
N VAL A 145 13.10 11.31 2.19
CA VAL A 145 12.82 9.88 2.06
C VAL A 145 12.30 9.55 0.66
N ALA A 146 11.37 10.34 0.13
CA ALA A 146 10.85 10.15 -1.22
C ALA A 146 11.92 10.38 -2.29
N ALA A 147 12.76 11.41 -2.14
CA ALA A 147 13.87 11.68 -3.06
C ALA A 147 14.89 10.54 -3.09
N ASP A 148 15.23 9.96 -1.94
CA ASP A 148 16.16 8.83 -1.85
C ASP A 148 15.58 7.59 -2.58
N ARG A 149 14.26 7.36 -2.54
CA ARG A 149 13.63 6.28 -3.33
C ARG A 149 13.70 6.54 -4.83
N ILE A 150 13.52 7.79 -5.27
CA ILE A 150 13.69 8.16 -6.68
C ILE A 150 15.13 7.92 -7.15
N ILE A 151 16.12 8.25 -6.30
CA ILE A 151 17.53 7.97 -6.58
C ILE A 151 17.76 6.45 -6.73
N ASN A 152 17.18 5.63 -5.84
CA ASN A 152 17.29 4.17 -5.94
C ASN A 152 16.72 3.64 -7.25
N ALA A 153 15.57 4.17 -7.71
CA ALA A 153 14.98 3.81 -8.99
C ALA A 153 15.90 4.20 -10.18
N LYS A 154 16.44 5.41 -10.17
CA LYS A 154 17.39 5.89 -11.19
C LYS A 154 18.66 5.04 -11.23
N ASN A 155 19.19 4.63 -10.08
CA ASN A 155 20.41 3.82 -9.98
C ASN A 155 20.27 2.44 -10.63
N VAL A 156 19.07 1.91 -10.74
CA VAL A 156 18.80 0.64 -11.44
C VAL A 156 18.27 0.83 -12.86
N GLY A 157 18.25 2.06 -13.36
CA GLY A 157 17.81 2.39 -14.71
C GLY A 157 16.29 2.32 -14.92
N ALA A 158 15.52 2.50 -13.86
CA ALA A 158 14.06 2.54 -13.99
C ALA A 158 13.60 3.93 -14.50
N ASP A 159 12.69 3.91 -15.47
CA ASP A 159 12.02 5.09 -16.00
C ASP A 159 10.75 5.43 -15.22
N THR A 160 10.12 4.41 -14.62
CA THR A 160 8.83 4.54 -13.92
C THR A 160 8.83 3.77 -12.62
N ILE A 161 8.35 4.41 -11.55
CA ILE A 161 8.06 3.75 -10.26
C ILE A 161 6.56 3.46 -10.20
N VAL A 162 6.19 2.19 -10.08
CA VAL A 162 4.81 1.74 -9.86
C VAL A 162 4.55 1.67 -8.36
N CYS A 163 3.44 2.23 -7.91
CA CYS A 163 3.05 2.29 -6.50
C CYS A 163 1.69 1.64 -6.29
N ALA A 164 1.51 0.96 -5.15
CA ALA A 164 0.22 0.45 -4.68
C ALA A 164 -0.26 1.16 -3.39
N SER A 165 0.38 2.24 -2.98
CA SER A 165 -0.03 3.13 -1.90
C SER A 165 -0.20 4.54 -2.44
N VAL A 166 -1.41 5.10 -2.27
CA VAL A 166 -1.68 6.50 -2.67
C VAL A 166 -0.82 7.48 -1.90
N SER A 167 -0.59 7.22 -0.62
CA SER A 167 0.22 8.07 0.25
C SER A 167 1.68 8.10 -0.17
N GLU A 168 2.28 6.93 -0.47
CA GLU A 168 3.65 6.84 -1.01
C GLU A 168 3.74 7.45 -2.41
N TYR A 169 2.75 7.18 -3.28
CA TYR A 169 2.68 7.80 -4.60
C TYR A 169 2.68 9.33 -4.53
N ALA A 170 1.86 9.91 -3.67
CA ALA A 170 1.80 11.37 -3.52
C ALA A 170 3.14 11.95 -3.05
N SER A 171 3.81 11.30 -2.09
CA SER A 171 5.12 11.70 -1.60
C SER A 171 6.19 11.63 -2.70
N LEU A 172 6.23 10.53 -3.46
CA LEU A 172 7.15 10.37 -4.58
C LEU A 172 6.89 11.38 -5.69
N LYS A 173 5.62 11.61 -6.03
CA LYS A 173 5.24 12.59 -7.05
C LYS A 173 5.65 14.01 -6.66
N ASN A 174 5.49 14.39 -5.40
CA ASN A 174 5.89 15.71 -4.91
C ASN A 174 7.42 15.89 -4.88
N ALA A 175 8.18 14.81 -4.68
CA ALA A 175 9.64 14.83 -4.69
C ALA A 175 10.25 14.66 -6.10
N ALA A 176 9.46 14.24 -7.08
CA ALA A 176 9.94 14.07 -8.45
C ALA A 176 10.30 15.43 -9.06
N PRO A 177 11.42 15.52 -9.84
CA PRO A 177 11.72 16.71 -10.60
C PRO A 177 10.55 17.06 -11.53
N ALA A 178 10.26 18.34 -11.65
CA ALA A 178 9.32 18.80 -12.67
C ALA A 178 9.85 18.39 -14.04
N GLY A 179 9.11 17.54 -14.75
CA GLY A 179 9.44 17.07 -16.10
C GLY A 179 9.16 18.14 -17.14
#